data_3815abd5c76fb38200124ebfd1382936
#
_entry.id   3815abd5c76fb38200124ebfd1382936
#
_cell.length_a   1.000
_cell.length_b   1.000
_cell.length_c   1.000
_cell.angle_alpha   90.00
_cell.angle_beta   90.00
_cell.angle_gamma   90.00
#
_symmetry.space_group_name_H-M   'P 1'
#
loop_
_entity.id
_entity.type
_entity.pdbx_description
1 polymer ?
#
loop_
_entity_poly.entity_id
_entity_poly.type
_entity_poly.pdbx_seq_one_letter_code
_entity_poly.pdbx_strand_id
1 'polypeptide(L)'
;MIRVSLRRPVAVAMTYAAVALLGVVAWTNVPIELLPDTQLPRLSVSGTWPGASPETVEAFLTAPLESTVQQVRGVERIVSESFEEQGRGTARIEIEFQRDTDMDFARLDLSERIATLQEGLPTGVGYVQVSQYIPDEFQEQNAPFLFYTFTGPYTLEALRAHLDDVIAPEVNQVDGVSR
;
A
#
# COMPACT_ATOMS: atom_id res chain seq x y z
N MET A 1 -20.69 13.08 -51.49
CA MET A 1 -19.32 13.03 -50.91
C MET A 1 -18.32 12.26 -51.80
N ILE A 2 -18.66 11.13 -52.39
CA ILE A 2 -17.77 10.31 -53.20
C ILE A 2 -17.14 11.06 -54.44
N ARG A 3 -17.89 11.94 -55.09
CA ARG A 3 -17.39 12.72 -56.27
C ARG A 3 -16.34 13.79 -55.91
N VAL A 4 -16.31 14.27 -54.68
CA VAL A 4 -15.31 15.25 -54.21
C VAL A 4 -14.01 14.55 -53.87
N SER A 5 -14.09 13.34 -53.31
CA SER A 5 -12.97 12.47 -52.96
C SER A 5 -12.17 12.05 -54.20
N LEU A 6 -12.85 11.70 -55.27
CA LEU A 6 -12.21 11.32 -56.56
C LEU A 6 -11.54 12.49 -57.29
N ARG A 7 -11.97 13.74 -57.03
CA ARG A 7 -11.40 14.92 -57.70
C ARG A 7 -10.16 15.50 -57.00
N ARG A 8 -9.88 15.10 -55.74
CA ARG A 8 -8.72 15.58 -54.98
C ARG A 8 -8.06 14.44 -54.21
N PRO A 9 -7.44 13.47 -54.87
CA PRO A 9 -6.88 12.28 -54.25
C PRO A 9 -5.78 12.62 -53.25
N VAL A 10 -4.99 13.67 -53.50
CA VAL A 10 -3.93 14.12 -52.59
C VAL A 10 -4.50 14.65 -51.25
N ALA A 11 -5.59 15.42 -51.31
CA ALA A 11 -6.22 15.93 -50.09
C ALA A 11 -6.77 14.79 -49.21
N VAL A 12 -7.35 13.78 -49.84
CA VAL A 12 -7.85 12.59 -49.15
C VAL A 12 -6.70 11.79 -48.53
N ALA A 13 -5.62 11.57 -49.30
CA ALA A 13 -4.44 10.87 -48.74
C ALA A 13 -3.81 11.62 -47.55
N MET A 14 -3.70 12.94 -47.62
CA MET A 14 -3.20 13.76 -46.51
C MET A 14 -4.10 13.70 -45.28
N THR A 15 -5.42 13.67 -45.47
CA THR A 15 -6.35 13.52 -44.33
C THR A 15 -6.18 12.18 -43.66
N TYR A 16 -6.09 11.09 -44.40
CA TYR A 16 -5.85 9.76 -43.83
C TYR A 16 -4.47 9.68 -43.16
N ALA A 17 -3.43 10.28 -43.73
CA ALA A 17 -2.11 10.34 -43.12
C ALA A 17 -2.14 11.11 -41.80
N ALA A 18 -2.85 12.24 -41.74
CA ALA A 18 -3.01 13.02 -40.51
C ALA A 18 -3.76 12.24 -39.42
N VAL A 19 -4.84 11.56 -39.78
CA VAL A 19 -5.60 10.70 -38.83
C VAL A 19 -4.75 9.53 -38.34
N ALA A 20 -3.97 8.91 -39.21
CA ALA A 20 -3.05 7.83 -38.86
C ALA A 20 -1.97 8.31 -37.89
N LEU A 21 -1.36 9.48 -38.16
CA LEU A 21 -0.38 10.09 -37.25
C LEU A 21 -0.99 10.42 -35.87
N LEU A 22 -2.18 10.99 -35.86
CA LEU A 22 -2.90 11.25 -34.59
C LEU A 22 -3.19 9.94 -33.85
N GLY A 23 -3.54 8.89 -34.56
CA GLY A 23 -3.75 7.56 -33.97
C GLY A 23 -2.47 6.99 -33.32
N VAL A 24 -1.33 7.12 -33.97
CA VAL A 24 -0.04 6.71 -33.41
C VAL A 24 0.33 7.52 -32.17
N VAL A 25 0.18 8.84 -32.23
CA VAL A 25 0.43 9.72 -31.08
C VAL A 25 -0.52 9.41 -29.94
N ALA A 26 -1.79 9.19 -30.22
CA ALA A 26 -2.75 8.77 -29.19
C ALA A 26 -2.37 7.44 -28.54
N TRP A 27 -1.95 6.45 -29.34
CA TRP A 27 -1.52 5.14 -28.84
C TRP A 27 -0.33 5.23 -27.87
N THR A 28 0.66 6.07 -28.17
CA THR A 28 1.85 6.24 -27.32
C THR A 28 1.57 7.05 -26.04
N ASN A 29 0.47 7.79 -25.99
CA ASN A 29 0.10 8.62 -24.83
C ASN A 29 -1.06 8.02 -24.01
N VAL A 30 -1.57 6.84 -24.35
CA VAL A 30 -2.55 6.16 -23.50
C VAL A 30 -1.81 5.61 -22.28
N PRO A 31 -2.05 6.15 -21.05
CA PRO A 31 -1.48 5.56 -19.86
C PRO A 31 -2.10 4.17 -19.67
N ILE A 32 -1.26 3.16 -19.61
CA ILE A 32 -1.70 1.81 -19.25
C ILE A 32 -1.68 1.78 -17.71
N GLU A 33 -2.73 2.23 -17.08
CA GLU A 33 -2.95 2.02 -15.66
C GLU A 33 -3.47 0.60 -15.47
N LEU A 34 -2.64 -0.27 -14.91
CA LEU A 34 -2.99 -1.65 -14.57
C LEU A 34 -4.08 -1.71 -13.50
N LEU A 35 -4.22 -0.65 -12.72
CA LEU A 35 -5.25 -0.48 -11.71
C LEU A 35 -5.78 0.96 -11.83
N PRO A 36 -7.11 1.16 -11.91
CA PRO A 36 -7.64 2.50 -11.70
C PRO A 36 -7.16 2.97 -10.32
N ASP A 37 -6.77 4.25 -10.19
CA ASP A 37 -6.55 4.94 -8.91
C ASP A 37 -7.85 5.04 -8.09
N THR A 38 -8.54 3.94 -7.94
CA THR A 38 -9.53 3.77 -6.88
C THR A 38 -8.72 3.62 -5.60
N GLN A 39 -8.29 4.75 -5.05
CA GLN A 39 -7.97 4.80 -3.63
C GLN A 39 -9.22 4.33 -2.93
N LEU A 40 -9.27 3.03 -2.66
CA LEU A 40 -10.29 2.49 -1.79
C LEU A 40 -10.13 3.26 -0.48
N PRO A 41 -11.18 3.90 0.05
CA PRO A 41 -11.07 4.66 1.29
C PRO A 41 -10.95 3.68 2.46
N ARG A 42 -9.85 2.91 2.45
CA ARG A 42 -9.59 1.88 3.43
C ARG A 42 -8.16 1.96 3.94
N LEU A 43 -8.03 1.82 5.26
CA LEU A 43 -6.76 1.64 5.94
C LEU A 43 -6.75 0.29 6.67
N SER A 44 -5.56 -0.22 6.91
CA SER A 44 -5.33 -1.41 7.73
C SER A 44 -4.41 -1.07 8.89
N VAL A 45 -4.78 -1.52 10.07
CA VAL A 45 -3.94 -1.46 11.27
C VAL A 45 -3.57 -2.87 11.67
N SER A 46 -2.29 -3.13 11.87
CA SER A 46 -1.81 -4.44 12.30
C SER A 46 -0.82 -4.34 13.46
N GLY A 47 -0.95 -5.27 14.39
CA GLY A 47 -0.04 -5.41 15.53
C GLY A 47 0.22 -6.87 15.85
N THR A 48 1.41 -7.19 16.33
CA THR A 48 1.80 -8.56 16.68
C THR A 48 2.24 -8.65 18.13
N TRP A 49 1.94 -9.78 18.77
CA TRP A 49 2.33 -10.07 20.13
C TRP A 49 2.87 -11.51 20.22
N PRO A 50 4.19 -11.70 20.30
CA PRO A 50 4.80 -13.03 20.37
C PRO A 50 4.33 -13.80 21.59
N GLY A 51 3.88 -15.05 21.38
CA GLY A 51 3.44 -15.96 22.43
C GLY A 51 2.06 -15.68 23.03
N ALA A 52 1.33 -14.68 22.55
CA ALA A 52 -0.02 -14.40 23.00
C ALA A 52 -1.05 -15.25 22.24
N SER A 53 -2.07 -15.73 22.98
CA SER A 53 -3.22 -16.40 22.33
C SER A 53 -4.14 -15.38 21.66
N PRO A 54 -4.98 -15.81 20.68
CA PRO A 54 -5.95 -14.93 20.03
C PRO A 54 -6.88 -14.19 21.02
N GLU A 55 -7.31 -14.86 22.07
CA GLU A 55 -8.17 -14.26 23.11
C GLU A 55 -7.44 -13.17 23.90
N THR A 56 -6.14 -13.36 24.14
CA THR A 56 -5.30 -12.37 24.83
C THR A 56 -5.09 -11.15 23.91
N VAL A 57 -4.81 -11.41 22.64
CA VAL A 57 -4.68 -10.36 21.62
C VAL A 57 -5.98 -9.58 21.49
N GLU A 58 -7.12 -10.25 21.44
CA GLU A 58 -8.44 -9.62 21.39
C GLU A 58 -8.66 -8.67 22.55
N ALA A 59 -8.45 -9.14 23.78
CA ALA A 59 -8.75 -8.36 24.97
C ALA A 59 -7.82 -7.17 25.18
N PHE A 60 -6.52 -7.32 24.89
CA PHE A 60 -5.49 -6.36 25.27
C PHE A 60 -4.85 -5.60 24.13
N LEU A 61 -5.07 -6.02 22.89
CA LEU A 61 -4.54 -5.34 21.71
C LEU A 61 -5.67 -4.91 20.76
N THR A 62 -6.51 -5.83 20.32
CA THR A 62 -7.54 -5.55 19.32
C THR A 62 -8.60 -4.58 19.84
N ALA A 63 -9.18 -4.85 21.02
CA ALA A 63 -10.22 -4.00 21.59
C ALA A 63 -9.75 -2.55 21.87
N PRO A 64 -8.57 -2.28 22.47
CA PRO A 64 -8.03 -0.92 22.57
C PRO A 64 -7.80 -0.25 21.22
N LEU A 65 -7.29 -0.98 20.20
CA LEU A 65 -7.11 -0.46 18.86
C LEU A 65 -8.44 -0.08 18.21
N GLU A 66 -9.46 -0.95 18.28
CA GLU A 66 -10.80 -0.65 17.79
C GLU A 66 -11.39 0.60 18.41
N SER A 67 -11.27 0.73 19.75
CA SER A 67 -11.74 1.91 20.45
C SER A 67 -11.07 3.20 19.97
N THR A 68 -9.80 3.12 19.62
CA THR A 68 -9.02 4.25 19.09
C THR A 68 -9.44 4.58 17.67
N VAL A 69 -9.59 3.56 16.82
CA VAL A 69 -10.04 3.70 15.43
C VAL A 69 -11.42 4.33 15.34
N GLN A 70 -12.36 3.95 16.22
CA GLN A 70 -13.72 4.51 16.26
C GLN A 70 -13.77 6.01 16.50
N GLN A 71 -12.71 6.60 17.04
CA GLN A 71 -12.62 8.05 17.30
C GLN A 71 -12.14 8.85 16.09
N VAL A 72 -11.68 8.17 15.03
CA VAL A 72 -11.23 8.81 13.79
C VAL A 72 -12.45 9.25 12.96
N ARG A 73 -12.39 10.46 12.42
CA ARG A 73 -13.50 10.99 11.63
C ARG A 73 -13.63 10.28 10.28
N GLY A 74 -14.85 10.07 9.86
CA GLY A 74 -15.15 9.50 8.55
C GLY A 74 -15.11 7.97 8.51
N VAL A 75 -14.87 7.29 9.63
CA VAL A 75 -14.97 5.82 9.71
C VAL A 75 -16.41 5.39 9.50
N GLU A 76 -16.64 4.51 8.54
CA GLU A 76 -17.95 3.94 8.19
C GLU A 76 -18.09 2.51 8.70
N ARG A 77 -17.03 1.71 8.58
CA ARG A 77 -17.01 0.32 9.01
C ARG A 77 -15.65 -0.08 9.54
N ILE A 78 -15.66 -0.94 10.55
CA ILE A 78 -14.46 -1.58 11.12
C ILE A 78 -14.70 -3.08 11.08
N VAL A 79 -13.70 -3.81 10.60
CA VAL A 79 -13.64 -5.27 10.68
C VAL A 79 -12.31 -5.62 11.32
N SER A 80 -12.34 -6.40 12.40
CA SER A 80 -11.15 -6.80 13.14
C SER A 80 -11.07 -8.31 13.26
N GLU A 81 -9.85 -8.80 13.25
CA GLU A 81 -9.53 -10.21 13.41
C GLU A 81 -8.35 -10.34 14.38
N SER A 82 -8.48 -11.32 15.27
CA SER A 82 -7.42 -11.74 16.20
C SER A 82 -7.09 -13.21 15.92
N PHE A 83 -5.87 -13.49 15.48
CA PHE A 83 -5.45 -14.83 15.11
C PHE A 83 -4.01 -15.12 15.55
N GLU A 84 -3.63 -16.38 15.53
CA GLU A 84 -2.26 -16.81 15.79
C GLU A 84 -1.61 -17.32 14.51
N GLU A 85 -0.44 -16.79 14.20
CA GLU A 85 0.36 -17.23 13.07
C GLU A 85 1.82 -17.43 13.51
N GLN A 86 2.34 -18.64 13.32
CA GLN A 86 3.73 -19.00 13.64
C GLN A 86 4.13 -18.69 15.10
N GLY A 87 3.25 -18.93 16.07
CA GLY A 87 3.49 -18.65 17.49
C GLY A 87 3.42 -17.18 17.87
N ARG A 88 2.84 -16.34 17.03
CA ARG A 88 2.59 -14.92 17.28
C ARG A 88 1.10 -14.63 17.20
N GLY A 89 0.56 -14.08 18.26
CA GLY A 89 -0.76 -13.50 18.19
C GLY A 89 -0.73 -12.23 17.34
N THR A 90 -1.68 -12.10 16.45
CA THR A 90 -1.77 -10.97 15.51
C THR A 90 -3.16 -10.36 15.60
N ALA A 91 -3.20 -9.03 15.70
CA ALA A 91 -4.39 -8.22 15.52
C ALA A 91 -4.33 -7.60 14.12
N ARG A 92 -5.42 -7.68 13.39
CA ARG A 92 -5.62 -6.98 12.11
C ARG A 92 -6.95 -6.26 12.14
N ILE A 93 -6.94 -4.98 11.80
CA ILE A 93 -8.14 -4.15 11.77
C ILE A 93 -8.21 -3.47 10.41
N GLU A 94 -9.26 -3.73 9.69
CA GLU A 94 -9.59 -3.09 8.43
C GLU A 94 -10.62 -1.99 8.68
N ILE A 95 -10.32 -0.81 8.17
CA ILE A 95 -11.11 0.39 8.38
C ILE A 95 -11.59 0.90 7.03
N GLU A 96 -12.88 0.97 6.86
CA GLU A 96 -13.52 1.57 5.69
C GLU A 96 -14.01 2.97 6.04
N PHE A 97 -13.61 3.95 5.23
CA PHE A 97 -13.97 5.35 5.40
C PHE A 97 -15.05 5.77 4.41
N GLN A 98 -15.76 6.84 4.71
CA GLN A 98 -16.68 7.48 3.78
C GLN A 98 -15.92 7.99 2.55
N ARG A 99 -16.59 7.98 1.39
CA ARG A 99 -15.96 8.31 0.10
C ARG A 99 -15.40 9.72 -0.03
N ASP A 100 -15.91 10.65 0.76
CA ASP A 100 -15.51 12.06 0.81
C ASP A 100 -14.43 12.34 1.85
N THR A 101 -13.92 11.32 2.52
CA THR A 101 -12.88 11.45 3.54
C THR A 101 -11.52 11.71 2.88
N ASP A 102 -10.82 12.73 3.37
CA ASP A 102 -9.42 12.97 3.03
C ASP A 102 -8.55 11.85 3.67
N MET A 103 -8.08 10.92 2.83
CA MET A 103 -7.38 9.74 3.29
C MET A 103 -5.98 10.03 3.83
N ASP A 104 -5.32 11.09 3.35
CA ASP A 104 -4.01 11.50 3.87
C ASP A 104 -4.14 12.04 5.28
N PHE A 105 -5.16 12.87 5.53
CA PHE A 105 -5.47 13.36 6.85
C PHE A 105 -5.94 12.24 7.79
N ALA A 106 -6.82 11.35 7.33
CA ALA A 106 -7.32 10.23 8.12
C ALA A 106 -6.18 9.29 8.55
N ARG A 107 -5.24 9.02 7.65
CA ARG A 107 -4.04 8.21 7.95
C ARG A 107 -3.14 8.88 8.98
N LEU A 108 -2.96 10.20 8.87
CA LEU A 108 -2.13 10.95 9.82
C LEU A 108 -2.77 10.95 11.22
N ASP A 109 -4.07 11.30 11.33
CA ASP A 109 -4.81 11.30 12.61
C ASP A 109 -4.80 9.92 13.25
N LEU A 110 -5.04 8.86 12.46
CA LEU A 110 -4.98 7.48 12.93
C LEU A 110 -3.59 7.12 13.46
N SER A 111 -2.53 7.46 12.70
CA SER A 111 -1.15 7.15 13.09
C SER A 111 -0.74 7.86 14.40
N GLU A 112 -1.15 9.11 14.60
CA GLU A 112 -0.89 9.87 15.81
C GLU A 112 -1.60 9.24 17.03
N ARG A 113 -2.86 8.85 16.88
CA ARG A 113 -3.63 8.18 17.93
C ARG A 113 -3.05 6.82 18.29
N ILE A 114 -2.66 6.03 17.29
CA ILE A 114 -2.02 4.73 17.49
C ILE A 114 -0.67 4.88 18.19
N ALA A 115 0.13 5.89 17.84
CA ALA A 115 1.40 6.16 18.51
C ALA A 115 1.18 6.49 20.00
N THR A 116 0.15 7.25 20.32
CA THR A 116 -0.23 7.55 21.72
C THR A 116 -0.69 6.29 22.45
N LEU A 117 -1.51 5.46 21.81
CA LEU A 117 -1.97 4.19 22.38
C LEU A 117 -0.81 3.22 22.64
N GLN A 118 0.20 3.19 21.74
CA GLN A 118 1.35 2.29 21.83
C GLN A 118 2.08 2.39 23.19
N GLU A 119 2.13 3.56 23.79
CA GLU A 119 2.76 3.77 25.10
C GLU A 119 2.02 3.06 26.25
N GLY A 120 0.72 2.83 26.07
CA GLY A 120 -0.15 2.16 27.05
C GLY A 120 -0.35 0.66 26.83
N LEU A 121 0.17 0.11 25.72
CA LEU A 121 0.02 -1.31 25.43
C LEU A 121 0.89 -2.20 26.34
N PRO A 122 0.50 -3.47 26.54
CA PRO A 122 1.28 -4.41 27.33
C PRO A 122 2.70 -4.60 26.80
N THR A 123 3.65 -4.88 27.69
CA THR A 123 5.02 -5.20 27.32
C THR A 123 5.09 -6.46 26.46
N GLY A 124 5.85 -6.40 25.35
CA GLY A 124 5.98 -7.52 24.41
C GLY A 124 5.10 -7.37 23.16
N VAL A 125 4.14 -6.44 23.16
CA VAL A 125 3.44 -6.06 21.93
C VAL A 125 4.43 -5.38 20.99
N GLY A 126 4.47 -5.84 19.74
CA GLY A 126 5.28 -5.23 18.69
C GLY A 126 4.76 -3.85 18.30
N TYR A 127 5.50 -3.18 17.43
CA TYR A 127 5.06 -1.90 16.88
C TYR A 127 3.80 -2.06 16.05
N VAL A 128 2.76 -1.28 16.35
CA VAL A 128 1.51 -1.26 15.60
C VAL A 128 1.69 -0.41 14.34
N GLN A 129 1.38 -0.98 13.20
CA GLN A 129 1.55 -0.33 11.90
C GLN A 129 0.21 0.09 11.31
N VAL A 130 0.19 1.28 10.73
CA VAL A 130 -0.91 1.78 9.91
C VAL A 130 -0.48 1.74 8.46
N SER A 131 -1.20 1.00 7.62
CA SER A 131 -0.91 0.85 6.20
C SER A 131 -2.15 1.08 5.36
N GLN A 132 -1.95 1.34 4.07
CA GLN A 132 -3.05 1.32 3.12
C GLN A 132 -3.57 -0.11 2.98
N TYR A 133 -4.89 -0.27 2.91
CA TYR A 133 -5.49 -1.57 2.67
C TYR A 133 -5.15 -2.06 1.26
N ILE A 134 -4.59 -3.24 1.19
CA ILE A 134 -4.32 -3.95 -0.06
C ILE A 134 -5.20 -5.19 -0.06
N PRO A 135 -6.17 -5.33 -1.01
CA PRO A 135 -6.97 -6.54 -1.13
C PRO A 135 -6.10 -7.80 -1.26
N ASP A 136 -6.56 -8.91 -0.70
CA ASP A 136 -5.80 -10.17 -0.67
C ASP A 136 -5.39 -10.66 -2.07
N GLU A 137 -6.23 -10.39 -3.08
CA GLU A 137 -5.94 -10.73 -4.49
C GLU A 137 -4.69 -10.01 -5.04
N PHE A 138 -4.29 -8.89 -4.43
CA PHE A 138 -3.12 -8.10 -4.83
C PHE A 138 -1.95 -8.21 -3.86
N GLN A 139 -2.12 -8.86 -2.71
CA GLN A 139 -1.06 -9.05 -1.72
C GLN A 139 0.09 -9.89 -2.28
N GLU A 140 -0.22 -10.91 -3.08
CA GLU A 140 0.80 -11.75 -3.73
C GLU A 140 1.65 -10.95 -4.74
N GLN A 141 1.08 -9.93 -5.39
CA GLN A 141 1.80 -9.07 -6.34
C GLN A 141 2.73 -8.08 -5.65
N ASN A 142 2.43 -7.72 -4.40
CA ASN A 142 3.24 -6.85 -3.55
C ASN A 142 4.12 -7.63 -2.58
N ALA A 143 4.04 -8.97 -2.60
CA ALA A 143 4.93 -9.79 -1.78
C ALA A 143 6.38 -9.57 -2.25
N PRO A 144 7.31 -9.33 -1.32
CA PRO A 144 8.71 -9.19 -1.69
C PRO A 144 9.18 -10.50 -2.34
N PHE A 145 9.62 -10.42 -3.58
CA PHE A 145 10.09 -11.59 -4.34
C PHE A 145 11.44 -12.14 -3.85
N LEU A 146 12.13 -11.37 -2.99
CA LEU A 146 13.46 -11.71 -2.52
C LEU A 146 13.70 -11.16 -1.11
N PHE A 147 14.17 -12.04 -0.22
CA PHE A 147 14.63 -11.71 1.12
C PHE A 147 16.09 -12.06 1.28
N TYR A 148 16.88 -11.13 1.81
CA TYR A 148 18.24 -11.39 2.25
C TYR A 148 18.36 -11.23 3.76
N THR A 149 18.96 -12.21 4.42
CA THR A 149 19.33 -12.11 5.82
C THR A 149 20.84 -11.90 5.91
N PHE A 150 21.23 -10.77 6.46
CA PHE A 150 22.64 -10.45 6.67
C PHE A 150 23.03 -10.79 8.10
N THR A 151 24.08 -11.58 8.26
CA THR A 151 24.64 -11.93 9.57
C THR A 151 26.13 -11.66 9.57
N GLY A 152 26.66 -11.19 10.70
CA GLY A 152 28.08 -10.89 10.79
C GLY A 152 28.51 -10.58 12.24
N PRO A 153 29.80 -10.49 12.52
CA PRO A 153 30.34 -10.19 13.84
C PRO A 153 30.27 -8.69 14.21
N TYR A 154 29.31 -7.98 13.63
CA TYR A 154 29.10 -6.53 13.82
C TYR A 154 27.89 -6.28 14.71
N THR A 155 27.83 -5.09 15.33
CA THR A 155 26.61 -4.64 16.00
C THR A 155 25.50 -4.40 14.99
N LEU A 156 24.24 -4.51 15.42
CA LEU A 156 23.07 -4.31 14.55
C LEU A 156 23.09 -2.92 13.87
N GLU A 157 23.53 -1.89 14.61
CA GLU A 157 23.65 -0.53 14.08
C GLU A 157 24.73 -0.41 12.98
N ALA A 158 25.89 -1.04 13.20
CA ALA A 158 26.96 -1.03 12.20
C ALA A 158 26.57 -1.82 10.94
N LEU A 159 25.85 -2.95 11.11
CA LEU A 159 25.36 -3.75 10.01
C LEU A 159 24.30 -2.97 9.21
N ARG A 160 23.40 -2.27 9.89
CA ARG A 160 22.38 -1.43 9.25
C ARG A 160 23.00 -0.26 8.48
N ALA A 161 23.95 0.45 9.09
CA ALA A 161 24.65 1.54 8.40
C ALA A 161 25.36 1.04 7.13
N HIS A 162 26.02 -0.13 7.20
CA HIS A 162 26.66 -0.72 6.03
C HIS A 162 25.68 -1.12 4.93
N LEU A 163 24.50 -1.63 5.30
CA LEU A 163 23.41 -1.94 4.35
C LEU A 163 22.91 -0.68 3.66
N ASP A 164 22.64 0.37 4.42
CA ASP A 164 22.08 1.62 3.92
C ASP A 164 23.08 2.40 3.04
N ASP A 165 24.38 2.35 3.39
CA ASP A 165 25.41 3.12 2.69
C ASP A 165 25.99 2.41 1.47
N VAL A 166 26.07 1.08 1.48
CA VAL A 166 26.79 0.31 0.45
C VAL A 166 25.84 -0.51 -0.40
N ILE A 167 24.95 -1.27 0.21
CA ILE A 167 24.14 -2.27 -0.52
C ILE A 167 22.86 -1.65 -1.10
N ALA A 168 22.16 -0.84 -0.32
CA ALA A 168 20.92 -0.23 -0.77
C ALA A 168 21.07 0.64 -2.04
N PRO A 169 22.14 1.45 -2.20
CA PRO A 169 22.35 2.21 -3.43
C PRO A 169 22.58 1.33 -4.67
N GLU A 170 23.28 0.19 -4.53
CA GLU A 170 23.51 -0.74 -5.64
C GLU A 170 22.23 -1.46 -6.06
N VAL A 171 21.42 -1.90 -5.09
CA VAL A 171 20.15 -2.56 -5.35
C VAL A 171 19.15 -1.61 -6.01
N ASN A 172 19.09 -0.36 -5.55
CA ASN A 172 18.19 0.66 -6.10
C ASN A 172 18.55 1.13 -7.53
N GLN A 173 19.74 0.78 -8.04
CA GLN A 173 20.14 1.08 -9.43
C GLN A 173 19.67 0.02 -10.43
N VAL A 174 19.14 -1.10 -9.96
CA VAL A 174 18.64 -2.16 -10.85
C VAL A 174 17.26 -1.74 -11.39
N ASP A 175 17.14 -1.68 -12.71
CA ASP A 175 15.89 -1.35 -13.38
C ASP A 175 14.78 -2.36 -12.97
N GLY A 176 13.66 -1.84 -12.48
CA GLY A 176 12.51 -2.64 -12.05
C GLY A 176 12.48 -2.95 -10.54
N VAL A 177 13.46 -2.53 -9.75
CA VAL A 177 13.41 -2.60 -8.29
C VAL A 177 12.71 -1.34 -7.77
N SER A 178 11.53 -1.51 -7.19
CA SER A 178 10.77 -0.47 -6.49
C SER A 178 11.14 -0.46 -5.00
N ARG A 179 11.17 0.72 -4.40
CA ARG A 179 11.35 0.91 -2.95
C ARG A 179 10.17 0.42 -2.17
#